data_224df30117fadc39d33411fd307d35fc
#
_entry.id   224df30117fadc39d33411fd307d35fc
#
_cell.length_a   1.000
_cell.length_b   1.000
_cell.length_c   1.000
_cell.angle_alpha   90.00
_cell.angle_beta   90.00
_cell.angle_gamma   90.00
#
_symmetry.space_group_name_H-M   'P 1'
#
loop_
_entity.id
_entity.type
_entity.pdbx_description
1 polymer ?
#
loop_
_entity_poly.entity_id
_entity_poly.type
_entity_poly.pdbx_seq_one_letter_code
_entity_poly.pdbx_strand_id
1 'polypeptide(L)'
;PFIVLSIMFYSNTLKNIREEIALENSYIFDNSVNIIDRTLMEVDTLSSSLASNESTQLYTINNVSTDSFKTISRLAKTLPIIYRYIDSIYIYSEPTDTVIMDNNSIPLSDLSDTDWISAYHAVTSPKGTIIPRSKNNVYPQLITIIKIYVADEKKGAIIMNINTQSIYNSMLYQQYKDGRLFFLVNADNKIIISSELSYFNTYPDNIGPNTLTIESNPKNSVYEINDKNYVVLSGDSSISDYKYISAYPLELYEHKLSTMKLQIIGILLLLMIIIFILAYVASVRSYSPLNEIISFLDNSQPPADSIEEEDKNELMYIINSIQTHINDKTKMAEILEERMKLLRKSQYDMLQTQINPHFLYNTLETINWMAY
;
A
#
# COMPACT_ATOMS: atom_id res chain seq x y z
N PRO A 1 -26.48 -4.04 -8.53
CA PRO A 1 -25.22 -4.40 -9.22
C PRO A 1 -24.09 -3.43 -8.91
N PHE A 2 -24.31 -2.10 -9.04
CA PHE A 2 -23.27 -1.08 -8.84
C PHE A 2 -22.65 -1.12 -7.43
N ILE A 3 -23.47 -1.19 -6.36
CA ILE A 3 -22.99 -1.25 -4.96
C ILE A 3 -22.11 -2.48 -4.73
N VAL A 4 -22.49 -3.63 -5.26
CA VAL A 4 -21.71 -4.87 -5.12
C VAL A 4 -20.36 -4.75 -5.83
N LEU A 5 -20.35 -4.21 -7.06
CA LEU A 5 -19.12 -3.96 -7.81
C LEU A 5 -18.22 -2.96 -7.08
N SER A 6 -18.78 -1.89 -6.51
CA SER A 6 -18.05 -0.88 -5.74
C SER A 6 -17.41 -1.50 -4.50
N ILE A 7 -18.13 -2.35 -3.76
CA ILE A 7 -17.59 -3.05 -2.57
C ILE A 7 -16.48 -4.04 -2.99
N MET A 8 -16.65 -4.79 -4.06
CA MET A 8 -15.62 -5.68 -4.59
C MET A 8 -14.37 -4.91 -5.02
N PHE A 9 -14.54 -3.82 -5.77
CA PHE A 9 -13.44 -2.95 -6.20
C PHE A 9 -12.71 -2.37 -4.99
N TYR A 10 -13.44 -1.82 -4.02
CA TYR A 10 -12.87 -1.29 -2.77
C TYR A 10 -12.08 -2.36 -2.00
N SER A 11 -12.65 -3.54 -1.80
CA SER A 11 -12.00 -4.65 -1.09
C SER A 11 -10.73 -5.12 -1.80
N ASN A 12 -10.79 -5.28 -3.13
CA ASN A 12 -9.64 -5.70 -3.92
C ASN A 12 -8.53 -4.64 -3.93
N THR A 13 -8.88 -3.37 -4.05
CA THR A 13 -7.90 -2.27 -4.03
C THR A 13 -7.22 -2.17 -2.67
N LEU A 14 -7.96 -2.32 -1.55
CA LEU A 14 -7.36 -2.36 -0.22
C LEU A 14 -6.41 -3.54 -0.03
N LYS A 15 -6.75 -4.70 -0.57
CA LYS A 15 -5.87 -5.87 -0.54
C LYS A 15 -4.58 -5.60 -1.31
N ASN A 16 -4.67 -5.09 -2.54
CA ASN A 16 -3.51 -4.75 -3.36
C ASN A 16 -2.59 -3.74 -2.68
N ILE A 17 -3.17 -2.71 -2.05
CA ILE A 17 -2.41 -1.68 -1.31
C ILE A 17 -1.66 -2.31 -0.13
N ARG A 18 -2.30 -3.21 0.63
CA ARG A 18 -1.63 -3.92 1.73
C ARG A 18 -0.47 -4.78 1.23
N GLU A 19 -0.66 -5.48 0.14
CA GLU A 19 0.38 -6.29 -0.49
C GLU A 19 1.54 -5.40 -0.99
N GLU A 20 1.26 -4.27 -1.62
CA GLU A 20 2.26 -3.30 -2.07
C GLU A 20 3.09 -2.76 -0.91
N ILE A 21 2.45 -2.35 0.20
CA ILE A 21 3.14 -1.87 1.40
C ILE A 21 4.00 -2.99 2.02
N ALA A 22 3.49 -4.22 2.08
CA ALA A 22 4.25 -5.35 2.59
C ALA A 22 5.49 -5.66 1.72
N LEU A 23 5.35 -5.58 0.40
CA LEU A 23 6.45 -5.74 -0.55
C LEU A 23 7.48 -4.61 -0.44
N GLU A 24 7.04 -3.35 -0.33
CA GLU A 24 7.93 -2.20 -0.10
C GLU A 24 8.77 -2.39 1.16
N ASN A 25 8.14 -2.79 2.26
CA ASN A 25 8.83 -3.00 3.53
C ASN A 25 9.79 -4.22 3.49
N SER A 26 9.39 -5.31 2.83
CA SER A 26 10.28 -6.44 2.60
C SER A 26 11.49 -6.04 1.76
N TYR A 27 11.29 -5.27 0.70
CA TYR A 27 12.39 -4.77 -0.13
C TYR A 27 13.37 -3.88 0.66
N ILE A 28 12.84 -2.96 1.49
CA ILE A 28 13.67 -2.11 2.36
C ILE A 28 14.47 -2.98 3.33
N PHE A 29 13.83 -3.98 3.94
CA PHE A 29 14.47 -4.91 4.85
C PHE A 29 15.60 -5.70 4.17
N ASP A 30 15.29 -6.37 3.06
CA ASP A 30 16.24 -7.19 2.31
C ASP A 30 17.44 -6.36 1.81
N ASN A 31 17.17 -5.13 1.35
CA ASN A 31 18.24 -4.22 0.95
C ASN A 31 19.13 -3.81 2.12
N SER A 32 18.54 -3.57 3.30
CA SER A 32 19.29 -3.23 4.51
C SER A 32 20.16 -4.39 4.99
N VAL A 33 19.63 -5.60 4.97
CA VAL A 33 20.38 -6.83 5.27
C VAL A 33 21.59 -6.95 4.33
N ASN A 34 21.36 -6.81 3.02
CA ASN A 34 22.41 -6.91 2.02
C ASN A 34 23.50 -5.85 2.19
N ILE A 35 23.12 -4.62 2.52
CA ILE A 35 24.07 -3.53 2.78
C ILE A 35 24.94 -3.85 3.97
N ILE A 36 24.36 -4.26 5.08
CA ILE A 36 25.12 -4.56 6.31
C ILE A 36 25.98 -5.80 6.14
N ASP A 37 25.43 -6.90 5.61
CA ASP A 37 26.20 -8.12 5.34
C ASP A 37 27.43 -7.81 4.45
N ARG A 38 27.24 -7.06 3.36
CA ARG A 38 28.34 -6.64 2.50
C ARG A 38 29.38 -5.81 3.25
N THR A 39 28.94 -4.87 4.11
CA THR A 39 29.84 -4.03 4.89
C THR A 39 30.65 -4.84 5.90
N LEU A 40 30.01 -5.79 6.60
CA LEU A 40 30.72 -6.69 7.54
C LEU A 40 31.70 -7.60 6.80
N MET A 41 31.35 -8.11 5.63
CA MET A 41 32.21 -8.93 4.78
C MET A 41 33.41 -8.13 4.25
N GLU A 42 33.20 -6.86 3.87
CA GLU A 42 34.27 -5.94 3.47
C GLU A 42 35.25 -5.71 4.62
N VAL A 43 34.76 -5.47 5.83
CA VAL A 43 35.59 -5.27 7.02
C VAL A 43 36.36 -6.55 7.38
N ASP A 44 35.74 -7.74 7.31
CA ASP A 44 36.45 -9.02 7.52
C ASP A 44 37.55 -9.23 6.48
N THR A 45 37.30 -8.89 5.21
CA THR A 45 38.26 -8.95 4.13
C THR A 45 39.43 -7.98 4.37
N LEU A 46 39.14 -6.72 4.75
CA LEU A 46 40.16 -5.73 5.07
C LEU A 46 41.03 -6.17 6.28
N SER A 47 40.37 -6.66 7.35
CA SER A 47 41.09 -7.13 8.55
C SER A 47 41.99 -8.34 8.23
N SER A 48 41.52 -9.24 7.40
CA SER A 48 42.29 -10.42 6.93
C SER A 48 43.45 -10.01 6.04
N SER A 49 43.25 -9.03 5.15
CA SER A 49 44.30 -8.48 4.29
C SER A 49 45.38 -7.76 5.12
N LEU A 50 45.01 -6.99 6.13
CA LEU A 50 45.97 -6.39 7.07
C LEU A 50 46.74 -7.45 7.86
N ALA A 51 46.07 -8.49 8.37
CA ALA A 51 46.70 -9.58 9.12
C ALA A 51 47.73 -10.36 8.29
N SER A 52 47.46 -10.56 7.00
CA SER A 52 48.34 -11.29 6.07
C SER A 52 49.40 -10.40 5.41
N ASN A 53 49.36 -9.07 5.66
CA ASN A 53 50.35 -8.16 5.09
C ASN A 53 51.74 -8.42 5.69
N GLU A 54 52.76 -8.58 4.82
CA GLU A 54 54.11 -8.86 5.21
C GLU A 54 54.67 -7.87 6.24
N SER A 55 54.42 -6.56 6.04
CA SER A 55 54.87 -5.52 6.99
C SER A 55 54.21 -5.64 8.36
N THR A 56 52.95 -6.09 8.41
CA THR A 56 52.23 -6.36 9.67
C THR A 56 52.85 -7.56 10.41
N GLN A 57 53.16 -8.64 9.68
CA GLN A 57 53.82 -9.83 10.24
C GLN A 57 55.24 -9.52 10.74
N LEU A 58 56.03 -8.73 9.98
CA LEU A 58 57.37 -8.28 10.39
C LEU A 58 57.31 -7.41 11.66
N TYR A 59 56.29 -6.58 11.81
CA TYR A 59 56.04 -5.79 13.03
C TYR A 59 55.80 -6.69 14.25
N THR A 60 54.98 -7.72 14.09
CA THR A 60 54.64 -8.64 15.17
C THR A 60 55.85 -9.43 15.66
N ILE A 61 56.74 -9.83 14.77
CA ILE A 61 57.96 -10.55 15.18
C ILE A 61 59.12 -9.63 15.66
N ASN A 62 58.84 -8.30 15.74
CA ASN A 62 59.81 -7.26 16.09
C ASN A 62 61.01 -7.18 15.11
N ASN A 63 60.73 -7.41 13.82
CA ASN A 63 61.73 -7.36 12.73
C ASN A 63 61.25 -6.37 11.64
N VAL A 64 60.66 -5.24 12.03
CA VAL A 64 60.11 -4.28 11.11
C VAL A 64 61.17 -3.31 10.66
N SER A 65 61.29 -3.13 9.32
CA SER A 65 62.11 -2.03 8.75
C SER A 65 61.32 -0.71 8.86
N THR A 66 62.07 0.43 8.72
CA THR A 66 61.43 1.74 8.71
C THR A 66 60.40 1.88 7.59
N ASP A 67 60.63 1.31 6.43
CA ASP A 67 59.73 1.38 5.29
C ASP A 67 58.48 0.46 5.49
N SER A 68 58.67 -0.73 6.04
CA SER A 68 57.53 -1.60 6.45
C SER A 68 56.67 -0.95 7.51
N PHE A 69 57.26 -0.32 8.52
CA PHE A 69 56.55 0.44 9.53
C PHE A 69 55.72 1.58 8.93
N LYS A 70 56.33 2.40 8.02
CA LYS A 70 55.61 3.48 7.33
C LYS A 70 54.46 2.92 6.49
N THR A 71 54.62 1.77 5.88
CA THR A 71 53.57 1.12 5.07
C THR A 71 52.36 0.77 5.89
N ILE A 72 52.54 0.02 7.00
CA ILE A 72 51.39 -0.39 7.85
C ILE A 72 50.75 0.78 8.60
N SER A 73 51.57 1.74 9.08
CA SER A 73 51.05 2.93 9.74
C SER A 73 50.21 3.77 8.77
N ARG A 74 50.66 3.90 7.51
CA ARG A 74 49.87 4.58 6.48
C ARG A 74 48.56 3.88 6.21
N LEU A 75 48.53 2.54 6.15
CA LEU A 75 47.29 1.77 5.98
C LEU A 75 46.33 1.97 7.14
N ALA A 76 46.83 1.86 8.39
CA ALA A 76 46.02 2.08 9.59
C ALA A 76 45.38 3.49 9.62
N LYS A 77 46.09 4.51 9.10
CA LYS A 77 45.57 5.88 9.02
C LYS A 77 44.64 6.11 7.84
N THR A 78 44.91 5.53 6.67
CA THR A 78 44.22 5.87 5.43
C THR A 78 42.88 5.15 5.29
N LEU A 79 42.80 3.90 5.76
CA LEU A 79 41.55 3.13 5.68
C LEU A 79 40.37 3.78 6.38
N PRO A 80 40.49 4.35 7.62
CA PRO A 80 39.40 5.09 8.24
C PRO A 80 38.97 6.36 7.48
N ILE A 81 39.85 6.96 6.68
CA ILE A 81 39.53 8.12 5.84
C ILE A 81 38.72 7.69 4.61
N ILE A 82 39.03 6.54 4.03
CA ILE A 82 38.34 5.98 2.85
C ILE A 82 36.98 5.42 3.26
N TYR A 83 36.98 4.61 4.29
CA TYR A 83 35.79 3.94 4.81
C TYR A 83 35.24 4.68 6.03
N ARG A 84 34.36 5.63 5.83
CA ARG A 84 33.85 6.54 6.87
C ARG A 84 33.19 5.86 8.08
N TYR A 85 32.79 4.60 7.91
CA TYR A 85 32.26 3.80 9.02
C TYR A 85 33.35 3.17 9.88
N ILE A 86 34.62 3.14 9.44
CA ILE A 86 35.73 2.71 10.27
C ILE A 86 36.18 3.89 11.14
N ASP A 87 36.05 3.76 12.46
CA ASP A 87 36.49 4.80 13.42
C ASP A 87 38.02 4.79 13.58
N SER A 88 38.57 3.62 13.78
CA SER A 88 40.01 3.45 13.99
C SER A 88 40.47 2.00 13.76
N ILE A 89 41.74 1.83 13.45
CA ILE A 89 42.38 0.54 13.28
C ILE A 89 43.61 0.48 14.20
N TYR A 90 43.67 -0.58 15.03
CA TYR A 90 44.84 -0.87 15.85
C TYR A 90 45.50 -2.16 15.35
N ILE A 91 46.83 -2.14 15.22
CA ILE A 91 47.63 -3.30 14.90
C ILE A 91 48.45 -3.62 16.13
N TYR A 92 48.07 -4.69 16.81
CA TYR A 92 48.65 -5.08 18.10
C TYR A 92 49.68 -6.19 17.91
N SER A 93 50.82 -6.03 18.56
CA SER A 93 51.86 -7.05 18.69
C SER A 93 51.94 -7.51 20.15
N GLU A 94 51.57 -8.76 20.44
CA GLU A 94 51.63 -9.33 21.78
C GLU A 94 53.06 -9.43 22.31
N PRO A 95 54.09 -9.87 21.52
CA PRO A 95 55.46 -10.02 21.98
C PRO A 95 56.12 -8.69 22.44
N THR A 96 55.75 -7.57 21.85
CA THR A 96 56.32 -6.24 22.18
C THR A 96 55.41 -5.42 23.06
N ASP A 97 54.18 -5.90 23.27
CA ASP A 97 53.10 -5.16 23.95
C ASP A 97 52.92 -3.75 23.42
N THR A 98 52.92 -3.61 22.10
CA THR A 98 52.79 -2.34 21.39
C THR A 98 51.66 -2.34 20.39
N VAL A 99 51.11 -1.15 20.14
CA VAL A 99 49.99 -0.94 19.21
C VAL A 99 50.37 0.12 18.20
N ILE A 100 50.21 -0.19 16.91
CA ILE A 100 50.20 0.85 15.88
C ILE A 100 48.78 1.44 15.80
N MET A 101 48.71 2.76 16.01
CA MET A 101 47.51 3.56 15.83
C MET A 101 47.92 4.82 15.05
N ASP A 102 47.15 5.18 14.03
CA ASP A 102 47.49 6.28 13.13
C ASP A 102 48.89 6.10 12.49
N ASN A 103 49.85 6.98 12.84
CA ASN A 103 51.21 6.88 12.34
C ASN A 103 52.24 6.48 13.39
N ASN A 104 51.82 6.12 14.60
CA ASN A 104 52.68 5.88 15.73
C ASN A 104 52.58 4.45 16.24
N SER A 105 53.67 3.93 16.77
CA SER A 105 53.65 2.72 17.63
C SER A 105 53.80 3.19 19.08
N ILE A 106 52.85 2.81 19.91
CA ILE A 106 52.84 3.16 21.34
C ILE A 106 52.74 1.90 22.19
N PRO A 107 53.29 1.89 23.39
CA PRO A 107 53.04 0.82 24.36
C PRO A 107 51.54 0.68 24.62
N LEU A 108 51.07 -0.54 24.85
CA LEU A 108 49.67 -0.79 25.18
C LEU A 108 49.21 -0.03 26.42
N SER A 109 50.13 0.18 27.39
CA SER A 109 49.89 0.97 28.63
C SER A 109 49.51 2.43 28.34
N ASP A 110 49.93 2.97 27.21
CA ASP A 110 49.71 4.38 26.84
C ASP A 110 48.47 4.55 25.95
N LEU A 111 47.83 3.44 25.56
CA LEU A 111 46.62 3.44 24.79
C LEU A 111 45.43 3.79 25.68
N SER A 112 44.68 4.82 25.33
CA SER A 112 43.49 5.24 26.10
C SER A 112 42.27 4.30 25.91
N ASP A 113 42.19 3.64 24.76
CA ASP A 113 41.09 2.74 24.39
C ASP A 113 41.52 1.27 24.57
N THR A 114 41.32 0.75 25.80
CA THR A 114 41.77 -0.60 26.20
C THR A 114 40.61 -1.62 26.36
N ASP A 115 39.35 -1.20 26.17
CA ASP A 115 38.17 -2.03 26.44
C ASP A 115 38.08 -3.31 25.58
N TRP A 116 38.84 -3.40 24.49
CA TRP A 116 38.91 -4.56 23.59
C TRP A 116 39.86 -5.65 24.10
N ILE A 117 40.77 -5.35 25.03
CA ILE A 117 41.83 -6.26 25.48
C ILE A 117 41.27 -7.52 26.15
N SER A 118 40.27 -7.36 27.02
CA SER A 118 39.60 -8.50 27.66
C SER A 118 38.99 -9.47 26.64
N ALA A 119 38.39 -8.94 25.58
CA ALA A 119 37.86 -9.72 24.51
C ALA A 119 38.97 -10.40 23.68
N TYR A 120 40.08 -9.70 23.42
CA TYR A 120 41.24 -10.28 22.76
C TYR A 120 41.73 -11.56 23.46
N HIS A 121 41.86 -11.52 24.78
CA HIS A 121 42.28 -12.69 25.57
C HIS A 121 41.24 -13.80 25.63
N ALA A 122 39.96 -13.48 25.43
CA ALA A 122 38.87 -14.47 25.40
C ALA A 122 38.71 -15.14 24.04
N VAL A 123 39.28 -14.58 22.96
CA VAL A 123 39.11 -15.14 21.57
C VAL A 123 39.88 -16.44 21.47
N THR A 124 39.14 -17.50 21.20
CA THR A 124 39.71 -18.85 20.91
C THR A 124 39.64 -19.21 19.40
N SER A 125 38.89 -18.44 18.63
CA SER A 125 38.63 -18.73 17.21
C SER A 125 39.55 -17.93 16.28
N PRO A 126 40.19 -18.53 15.28
CA PRO A 126 40.95 -17.81 14.27
C PRO A 126 40.06 -16.96 13.34
N LYS A 127 38.76 -17.21 13.31
CA LYS A 127 37.81 -16.37 12.54
C LYS A 127 37.65 -14.95 13.07
N GLY A 128 38.21 -14.68 14.26
CA GLY A 128 38.01 -13.42 14.95
C GLY A 128 36.74 -13.39 15.80
N THR A 129 36.53 -12.29 16.46
CA THR A 129 35.32 -12.05 17.23
C THR A 129 34.80 -10.62 16.98
N ILE A 130 33.52 -10.43 17.15
CA ILE A 130 32.87 -9.14 17.04
C ILE A 130 32.22 -8.79 18.37
N ILE A 131 32.58 -7.66 18.92
CA ILE A 131 32.07 -7.20 20.21
C ILE A 131 31.41 -5.81 20.08
N PRO A 132 30.21 -5.63 20.61
CA PRO A 132 29.64 -4.31 20.77
C PRO A 132 30.24 -3.63 22.00
N ARG A 133 30.70 -2.40 21.85
CA ARG A 133 31.23 -1.59 22.95
C ARG A 133 31.10 -0.08 22.73
N SER A 134 31.21 0.71 23.76
CA SER A 134 31.32 2.15 23.62
C SER A 134 32.75 2.56 23.93
N LYS A 135 33.34 3.42 23.08
CA LYS A 135 34.72 3.91 23.31
C LYS A 135 34.77 4.67 24.64
N ASN A 136 35.65 4.25 25.51
CA ASN A 136 35.79 4.82 26.85
C ASN A 136 34.44 4.89 27.63
N ASN A 137 33.54 3.90 27.40
CA ASN A 137 32.23 3.80 28.05
C ASN A 137 31.26 4.97 27.78
N VAL A 138 31.53 5.83 26.79
CA VAL A 138 30.68 7.01 26.50
C VAL A 138 30.21 6.99 25.03
N TYR A 139 31.12 7.29 24.12
CA TYR A 139 30.83 7.48 22.71
C TYR A 139 32.14 7.53 21.88
N PRO A 140 32.20 7.09 20.63
CA PRO A 140 31.12 6.48 19.86
C PRO A 140 30.79 5.05 20.24
N GLN A 141 29.59 4.61 19.85
CA GLN A 141 29.20 3.20 19.91
C GLN A 141 29.88 2.45 18.77
N LEU A 142 30.61 1.39 19.12
CA LEU A 142 31.46 0.67 18.20
C LEU A 142 31.06 -0.80 18.13
N ILE A 143 31.18 -1.37 16.95
CA ILE A 143 31.43 -2.79 16.77
C ILE A 143 32.92 -2.94 16.57
N THR A 144 33.58 -3.66 17.46
CA THR A 144 35.01 -3.94 17.34
C THR A 144 35.21 -5.35 16.84
N ILE A 145 35.89 -5.46 15.69
CA ILE A 145 36.30 -6.72 15.10
C ILE A 145 37.74 -6.98 15.50
N ILE A 146 37.99 -8.12 16.14
CA ILE A 146 39.31 -8.55 16.56
C ILE A 146 39.71 -9.77 15.73
N LYS A 147 40.70 -9.62 14.85
CA LYS A 147 41.25 -10.67 14.01
C LYS A 147 42.63 -11.06 14.50
N ILE A 148 42.74 -12.23 15.07
CA ILE A 148 44.03 -12.77 15.55
C ILE A 148 44.79 -13.41 14.38
N TYR A 149 46.07 -13.20 14.32
CA TYR A 149 46.98 -13.89 13.41
C TYR A 149 48.27 -14.30 14.11
N VAL A 150 48.98 -15.23 13.52
CA VAL A 150 50.25 -15.74 14.03
C VAL A 150 51.33 -15.53 12.96
N ALA A 151 52.41 -14.92 13.36
CA ALA A 151 53.60 -14.72 12.52
C ALA A 151 54.81 -15.31 13.27
N ASP A 152 55.46 -16.35 12.72
CA ASP A 152 56.60 -17.01 13.31
C ASP A 152 56.38 -17.35 14.80
N GLU A 153 55.31 -18.10 15.12
CA GLU A 153 54.85 -18.50 16.45
C GLU A 153 54.44 -17.35 17.40
N LYS A 154 54.53 -16.09 16.95
CA LYS A 154 54.15 -14.91 17.73
C LYS A 154 52.77 -14.44 17.35
N LYS A 155 51.98 -14.06 18.35
CA LYS A 155 50.62 -13.59 18.16
C LYS A 155 50.55 -12.10 17.91
N GLY A 156 49.68 -11.70 17.00
CA GLY A 156 49.27 -10.32 16.77
C GLY A 156 47.78 -10.27 16.56
N ALA A 157 47.25 -9.07 16.59
CA ALA A 157 45.82 -8.84 16.28
C ALA A 157 45.61 -7.56 15.48
N ILE A 158 44.68 -7.62 14.58
CA ILE A 158 44.05 -6.44 13.95
C ILE A 158 42.77 -6.15 14.68
N ILE A 159 42.68 -4.96 15.27
CA ILE A 159 41.49 -4.46 15.94
C ILE A 159 40.90 -3.38 15.08
N MET A 160 39.73 -3.63 14.52
CA MET A 160 39.03 -2.69 13.64
C MET A 160 37.77 -2.20 14.32
N ASN A 161 37.73 -0.92 14.61
CA ASN A 161 36.63 -0.26 15.28
C ASN A 161 35.67 0.34 14.27
N ILE A 162 34.45 -0.10 14.25
CA ILE A 162 33.40 0.30 13.31
C ILE A 162 32.38 1.15 14.06
N ASN A 163 32.15 2.37 13.60
CA ASN A 163 31.17 3.28 14.16
C ASN A 163 29.77 2.92 13.65
N THR A 164 28.93 2.39 14.54
CA THR A 164 27.57 1.92 14.18
C THR A 164 26.67 3.06 13.72
N GLN A 165 26.81 4.23 14.32
CA GLN A 165 26.05 5.42 13.91
C GLN A 165 26.43 5.89 12.51
N SER A 166 27.72 5.79 12.14
CA SER A 166 28.18 6.15 10.79
C SER A 166 27.62 5.19 9.73
N ILE A 167 27.51 3.88 10.05
CA ILE A 167 26.82 2.92 9.17
C ILE A 167 25.35 3.34 8.99
N TYR A 168 24.64 3.55 10.11
CA TYR A 168 23.23 3.93 10.06
C TYR A 168 23.03 5.23 9.26
N ASN A 169 23.75 6.29 9.60
CA ASN A 169 23.59 7.61 8.96
C ASN A 169 23.92 7.60 7.47
N SER A 170 24.95 6.85 7.06
CA SER A 170 25.40 6.83 5.66
C SER A 170 24.62 5.86 4.77
N MET A 171 24.08 4.79 5.33
CA MET A 171 23.53 3.67 4.56
C MET A 171 22.06 3.42 4.79
N LEU A 172 21.55 3.61 6.01
CA LEU A 172 20.20 3.22 6.41
C LEU A 172 19.26 4.39 6.71
N TYR A 173 19.78 5.57 7.03
CA TYR A 173 18.98 6.70 7.52
C TYR A 173 17.77 7.04 6.64
N GLN A 174 17.97 7.08 5.31
CA GLN A 174 16.88 7.41 4.38
C GLN A 174 15.75 6.38 4.37
N GLN A 175 16.05 5.14 4.69
CA GLN A 175 15.09 4.02 4.70
C GLN A 175 14.33 3.95 6.02
N TYR A 176 14.93 4.43 7.12
CA TYR A 176 14.40 4.31 8.49
C TYR A 176 14.08 5.65 9.17
N LYS A 177 14.04 6.77 8.42
CA LYS A 177 13.82 8.12 8.96
C LYS A 177 12.45 8.36 9.59
N ASP A 178 11.43 7.62 9.17
CA ASP A 178 10.03 7.88 9.57
C ASP A 178 9.62 7.11 10.83
N GLY A 179 10.53 6.95 11.80
CA GLY A 179 10.28 6.21 13.04
C GLY A 179 10.32 4.69 12.87
N ARG A 180 10.79 4.21 11.72
CA ARG A 180 11.10 2.80 11.50
C ARG A 180 12.35 2.44 12.29
N LEU A 181 12.35 1.25 12.89
CA LEU A 181 13.48 0.75 13.68
C LEU A 181 14.19 -0.37 12.91
N PHE A 182 15.50 -0.40 13.06
CA PHE A 182 16.34 -1.45 12.51
C PHE A 182 17.35 -1.90 13.56
N PHE A 183 17.46 -3.20 13.72
CA PHE A 183 18.39 -3.83 14.65
C PHE A 183 19.16 -4.96 13.99
N LEU A 184 20.45 -5.03 14.28
CA LEU A 184 21.27 -6.22 14.08
C LEU A 184 21.56 -6.82 15.45
N VAL A 185 21.25 -8.09 15.62
CA VAL A 185 21.38 -8.84 16.88
C VAL A 185 22.43 -9.93 16.68
N ASN A 186 23.38 -10.04 17.60
CA ASN A 186 24.41 -11.05 17.56
C ASN A 186 23.95 -12.39 18.16
N ALA A 187 24.84 -13.41 18.11
CA ALA A 187 24.57 -14.74 18.65
C ALA A 187 24.27 -14.76 20.16
N ASP A 188 24.74 -13.75 20.93
CA ASP A 188 24.46 -13.58 22.35
C ASP A 188 23.12 -12.85 22.61
N ASN A 189 22.31 -12.67 21.59
CA ASN A 189 21.06 -11.94 21.61
C ASN A 189 21.22 -10.46 22.02
N LYS A 190 22.37 -9.82 21.70
CA LYS A 190 22.61 -8.39 21.95
C LYS A 190 22.47 -7.58 20.67
N ILE A 191 21.87 -6.41 20.77
CA ILE A 191 21.77 -5.45 19.68
C ILE A 191 23.12 -4.79 19.44
N ILE A 192 23.72 -5.03 18.27
CA ILE A 192 25.02 -4.53 17.88
C ILE A 192 24.98 -3.40 16.86
N ILE A 193 23.89 -3.25 16.10
CA ILE A 193 23.57 -2.06 15.29
C ILE A 193 22.12 -1.70 15.59
N SER A 194 21.86 -0.43 15.77
CA SER A 194 20.51 0.09 15.99
C SER A 194 20.32 1.41 15.26
N SER A 195 19.12 1.62 14.72
CA SER A 195 18.68 2.92 14.22
C SER A 195 18.51 3.96 15.34
N GLU A 196 18.32 3.51 16.57
CA GLU A 196 18.18 4.35 17.76
C GLU A 196 19.23 3.98 18.79
N LEU A 197 20.06 4.96 19.18
CA LEU A 197 21.24 4.76 20.03
C LEU A 197 20.92 4.16 21.38
N SER A 198 19.74 4.41 21.94
CA SER A 198 19.30 3.91 23.25
C SER A 198 19.25 2.39 23.34
N TYR A 199 19.06 1.70 22.21
CA TYR A 199 18.97 0.24 22.19
C TYR A 199 20.29 -0.49 21.94
N PHE A 200 21.37 0.24 21.68
CA PHE A 200 22.67 -0.36 21.45
C PHE A 200 23.17 -1.11 22.69
N ASN A 201 23.72 -2.31 22.48
CA ASN A 201 24.24 -3.20 23.53
C ASN A 201 23.20 -3.63 24.57
N THR A 202 21.91 -3.52 24.25
CA THR A 202 20.79 -4.04 25.03
C THR A 202 20.26 -5.34 24.43
N TYR A 203 19.35 -6.01 25.14
CA TYR A 203 18.67 -7.19 24.62
C TYR A 203 17.37 -6.79 23.96
N PRO A 204 16.94 -7.45 22.84
CA PRO A 204 15.64 -7.20 22.20
C PRO A 204 14.46 -7.32 23.17
N ASP A 205 14.57 -8.20 24.17
CA ASP A 205 13.55 -8.41 25.21
C ASP A 205 13.29 -7.17 26.09
N ASN A 206 14.24 -6.23 26.14
CA ASN A 206 14.11 -4.97 26.88
C ASN A 206 13.43 -3.86 26.06
N ILE A 207 13.08 -4.11 24.81
CA ILE A 207 12.53 -3.10 23.89
C ILE A 207 11.00 -2.97 24.02
N GLY A 208 10.31 -3.98 24.58
CA GLY A 208 8.86 -3.95 24.74
C GLY A 208 8.31 -5.04 25.68
N PRO A 209 7.08 -4.85 26.20
CA PRO A 209 6.47 -5.75 27.19
C PRO A 209 6.11 -7.14 26.64
N ASN A 210 5.98 -7.26 25.33
CA ASN A 210 5.84 -8.56 24.67
C ASN A 210 7.20 -8.87 24.04
N THR A 211 7.94 -9.74 24.68
CA THR A 211 9.22 -10.29 24.21
C THR A 211 9.21 -10.40 22.68
N LEU A 212 10.14 -9.68 22.03
CA LEU A 212 10.51 -9.96 20.64
C LEU A 212 11.18 -11.35 20.65
N THR A 213 10.41 -12.36 21.05
CA THR A 213 10.81 -13.75 20.88
C THR A 213 10.93 -13.94 19.38
N ILE A 214 12.17 -13.98 18.95
CA ILE A 214 12.56 -14.21 17.55
C ILE A 214 12.24 -15.67 17.24
N GLU A 215 10.98 -16.01 17.28
CA GLU A 215 10.50 -17.24 16.68
C GLU A 215 10.62 -17.07 15.16
N SER A 216 11.34 -17.99 14.58
CA SER A 216 11.54 -18.12 13.17
C SER A 216 10.22 -17.97 12.41
N ASN A 217 10.02 -16.80 11.78
CA ASN A 217 8.96 -16.49 10.84
C ASN A 217 7.64 -15.84 11.33
N PRO A 218 7.64 -14.71 12.04
CA PRO A 218 6.42 -13.93 12.20
C PRO A 218 6.21 -13.04 10.97
N LYS A 219 5.67 -13.59 9.89
CA LYS A 219 5.10 -12.75 8.84
C LYS A 219 3.96 -11.94 9.45
N ASN A 220 4.18 -10.62 9.66
CA ASN A 220 3.19 -9.62 10.09
C ASN A 220 2.68 -9.73 11.55
N SER A 221 3.52 -10.06 12.50
CA SER A 221 3.17 -9.93 13.92
C SER A 221 3.26 -8.46 14.35
N VAL A 222 2.25 -7.99 15.11
CA VAL A 222 2.23 -6.64 15.68
C VAL A 222 2.82 -6.69 17.09
N TYR A 223 3.80 -5.84 17.34
CA TYR A 223 4.48 -5.71 18.65
C TYR A 223 4.34 -4.28 19.15
N GLU A 224 4.24 -4.13 20.46
CA GLU A 224 4.23 -2.82 21.11
C GLU A 224 5.67 -2.48 21.57
N ILE A 225 6.17 -1.35 21.06
CA ILE A 225 7.50 -0.81 21.40
C ILE A 225 7.30 0.63 21.85
N ASN A 226 7.66 0.98 23.10
CA ASN A 226 7.49 2.33 23.65
C ASN A 226 6.07 2.91 23.42
N ASP A 227 5.04 2.17 23.81
CA ASP A 227 3.62 2.55 23.67
C ASP A 227 3.14 2.76 22.22
N LYS A 228 3.90 2.27 21.25
CA LYS A 228 3.54 2.30 19.83
C LYS A 228 3.50 0.89 19.23
N ASN A 229 2.54 0.66 18.36
CA ASN A 229 2.39 -0.60 17.64
C ASN A 229 3.29 -0.62 16.40
N TYR A 230 4.06 -1.69 16.25
CA TYR A 230 4.94 -1.92 15.10
C TYR A 230 4.63 -3.25 14.42
N VAL A 231 4.74 -3.25 13.11
CA VAL A 231 4.83 -4.50 12.33
C VAL A 231 6.30 -4.86 12.22
N VAL A 232 6.66 -6.09 12.58
CA VAL A 232 8.05 -6.55 12.64
C VAL A 232 8.33 -7.54 11.53
N LEU A 233 9.47 -7.34 10.86
CA LEU A 233 10.12 -8.30 9.97
C LEU A 233 11.42 -8.76 10.61
N SER A 234 11.72 -10.03 10.50
CA SER A 234 12.99 -10.60 10.93
C SER A 234 13.57 -11.52 9.88
N GLY A 235 14.89 -11.66 9.87
CA GLY A 235 15.62 -12.55 8.98
C GLY A 235 17.02 -12.82 9.52
N ASP A 236 17.62 -13.89 9.04
CA ASP A 236 18.96 -14.29 9.44
C ASP A 236 20.00 -13.69 8.48
N SER A 237 21.21 -13.43 9.01
CA SER A 237 22.36 -13.04 8.19
C SER A 237 22.83 -14.20 7.33
N SER A 238 23.29 -13.90 6.12
CA SER A 238 23.88 -14.89 5.22
C SER A 238 25.34 -15.25 5.59
N ILE A 239 25.97 -14.48 6.49
CA ILE A 239 27.41 -14.52 6.73
C ILE A 239 27.75 -15.07 8.13
N SER A 240 26.84 -14.88 9.08
CA SER A 240 27.08 -15.19 10.50
C SER A 240 25.79 -15.54 11.23
N ASP A 241 25.90 -16.02 12.46
CA ASP A 241 24.75 -16.31 13.33
C ASP A 241 24.06 -15.03 13.85
N TYR A 242 23.95 -13.99 13.01
CA TYR A 242 23.29 -12.74 13.33
C TYR A 242 21.85 -12.73 12.83
N LYS A 243 21.01 -11.99 13.54
CA LYS A 243 19.61 -11.78 13.17
C LYS A 243 19.34 -10.33 12.90
N TYR A 244 18.59 -10.08 11.85
CA TYR A 244 18.10 -8.75 11.50
C TYR A 244 16.67 -8.61 11.94
N ILE A 245 16.32 -7.45 12.48
CA ILE A 245 14.97 -7.09 12.88
C ILE A 245 14.68 -5.70 12.30
N SER A 246 13.59 -5.57 11.59
CA SER A 246 13.07 -4.29 11.13
C SER A 246 11.65 -4.11 11.65
N ALA A 247 11.37 -2.99 12.28
CA ALA A 247 10.06 -2.67 12.81
C ALA A 247 9.57 -1.34 12.23
N TYR A 248 8.35 -1.30 11.72
CA TYR A 248 7.74 -0.07 11.22
C TYR A 248 6.45 0.24 11.94
N PRO A 249 6.23 1.53 12.28
CA PRO A 249 5.08 1.95 13.05
C PRO A 249 3.78 1.63 12.31
N LEU A 250 2.84 0.99 12.98
CA LEU A 250 1.53 0.69 12.44
C LEU A 250 0.76 1.97 12.09
N GLU A 251 1.00 3.07 12.80
CA GLU A 251 0.40 4.38 12.53
C GLU A 251 0.71 4.90 11.12
N LEU A 252 1.95 4.75 10.63
CA LEU A 252 2.32 5.13 9.26
C LEU A 252 1.57 4.29 8.22
N TYR A 253 1.42 3.02 8.53
CA TYR A 253 0.69 2.06 7.71
C TYR A 253 -0.81 2.41 7.65
N GLU A 254 -1.43 2.67 8.82
CA GLU A 254 -2.84 3.06 8.92
C GLU A 254 -3.10 4.42 8.28
N HIS A 255 -2.22 5.40 8.45
CA HIS A 255 -2.34 6.71 7.83
C HIS A 255 -2.30 6.61 6.28
N LYS A 256 -1.34 5.88 5.72
CA LYS A 256 -1.27 5.62 4.26
C LYS A 256 -2.56 4.95 3.76
N LEU A 257 -3.04 3.92 4.49
CA LEU A 257 -4.29 3.23 4.17
C LEU A 257 -5.52 4.16 4.29
N SER A 258 -5.62 4.99 5.33
CA SER A 258 -6.76 5.87 5.55
C SER A 258 -6.87 6.95 4.45
N THR A 259 -5.74 7.53 4.05
CA THR A 259 -5.69 8.51 2.95
C THR A 259 -6.16 7.88 1.63
N MET A 260 -5.67 6.69 1.32
CA MET A 260 -6.09 5.97 0.10
C MET A 260 -7.56 5.52 0.17
N LYS A 261 -8.05 5.09 1.34
CA LYS A 261 -9.49 4.82 1.57
C LYS A 261 -10.36 6.02 1.23
N LEU A 262 -9.96 7.20 1.72
CA LEU A 262 -10.70 8.44 1.47
C LEU A 262 -10.73 8.80 -0.03
N GLN A 263 -9.61 8.64 -0.73
CA GLN A 263 -9.53 8.87 -2.17
C GLN A 263 -10.43 7.89 -2.96
N ILE A 264 -10.42 6.61 -2.62
CA ILE A 264 -11.27 5.60 -3.28
C ILE A 264 -12.75 5.90 -3.04
N ILE A 265 -13.14 6.24 -1.81
CA ILE A 265 -14.52 6.63 -1.48
C ILE A 265 -14.91 7.89 -2.27
N GLY A 266 -14.04 8.89 -2.38
CA GLY A 266 -14.27 10.10 -3.18
C GLY A 266 -14.53 9.79 -4.66
N ILE A 267 -13.72 8.92 -5.27
CA ILE A 267 -13.90 8.47 -6.66
C ILE A 267 -15.23 7.73 -6.84
N LEU A 268 -15.59 6.84 -5.92
CA LEU A 268 -16.86 6.09 -5.98
C LEU A 268 -18.07 7.02 -5.86
N LEU A 269 -18.02 8.03 -4.98
CA LEU A 269 -19.08 9.03 -4.85
C LEU A 269 -19.21 9.87 -6.13
N LEU A 270 -18.09 10.27 -6.74
CA LEU A 270 -18.10 11.02 -8.00
C LEU A 270 -18.72 10.21 -9.13
N LEU A 271 -18.35 8.94 -9.25
CA LEU A 271 -18.96 8.02 -10.23
C LEU A 271 -20.46 7.84 -10.00
N MET A 272 -20.88 7.71 -8.73
CA MET A 272 -22.31 7.63 -8.38
C MET A 272 -23.08 8.87 -8.81
N ILE A 273 -22.52 10.08 -8.62
CA ILE A 273 -23.13 11.35 -9.06
C ILE A 273 -23.25 11.36 -10.60
N ILE A 274 -22.21 10.97 -11.32
CA ILE A 274 -22.22 10.90 -12.78
C ILE A 274 -23.33 9.95 -13.28
N ILE A 275 -23.43 8.76 -12.71
CA ILE A 275 -24.46 7.78 -13.04
C ILE A 275 -25.85 8.35 -12.78
N PHE A 276 -26.02 9.05 -11.65
CA PHE A 276 -27.30 9.67 -11.30
C PHE A 276 -27.71 10.77 -12.30
N ILE A 277 -26.75 11.60 -12.73
CA ILE A 277 -26.98 12.63 -13.75
C ILE A 277 -27.35 11.98 -15.09
N LEU A 278 -26.61 10.95 -15.52
CA LEU A 278 -26.90 10.22 -16.77
C LEU A 278 -28.29 9.57 -16.73
N ALA A 279 -28.64 8.93 -15.59
CA ALA A 279 -29.96 8.33 -15.41
C ALA A 279 -31.06 9.37 -15.42
N TYR A 280 -30.84 10.55 -14.81
CA TYR A 280 -31.78 11.66 -14.85
C TYR A 280 -32.01 12.18 -16.27
N VAL A 281 -30.92 12.44 -17.01
CA VAL A 281 -30.99 12.89 -18.42
C VAL A 281 -31.71 11.86 -19.30
N ALA A 282 -31.36 10.58 -19.15
CA ALA A 282 -32.02 9.50 -19.89
C ALA A 282 -33.49 9.39 -19.53
N SER A 283 -33.85 9.56 -18.24
CA SER A 283 -35.24 9.56 -17.77
C SER A 283 -36.03 10.70 -18.40
N VAL A 284 -35.52 11.94 -18.30
CA VAL A 284 -36.20 13.13 -18.89
C VAL A 284 -36.38 12.94 -20.41
N ARG A 285 -35.34 12.46 -21.10
CA ARG A 285 -35.40 12.23 -22.57
C ARG A 285 -36.41 11.14 -22.93
N SER A 286 -36.52 10.07 -22.12
CA SER A 286 -37.51 8.99 -22.38
C SER A 286 -38.94 9.36 -21.99
N TYR A 287 -39.13 10.23 -20.99
CA TYR A 287 -40.48 10.65 -20.57
C TYR A 287 -41.07 11.81 -21.40
N SER A 288 -40.22 12.64 -22.04
CA SER A 288 -40.69 13.74 -22.87
C SER A 288 -41.68 13.32 -23.93
N PRO A 289 -41.38 12.29 -24.76
CA PRO A 289 -42.30 11.79 -25.80
C PRO A 289 -43.61 11.24 -25.24
N LEU A 290 -43.59 10.60 -24.08
CA LEU A 290 -44.80 10.07 -23.44
C LEU A 290 -45.75 11.19 -22.97
N ASN A 291 -45.19 12.28 -22.45
CA ASN A 291 -45.98 13.44 -22.05
C ASN A 291 -46.67 14.12 -23.25
N GLU A 292 -46.04 14.15 -24.41
CA GLU A 292 -46.65 14.65 -25.63
C GLU A 292 -47.82 13.77 -26.10
N ILE A 293 -47.71 12.45 -26.02
CA ILE A 293 -48.83 11.53 -26.32
C ILE A 293 -49.97 11.75 -25.32
N ILE A 294 -49.68 11.89 -24.03
CA ILE A 294 -50.72 12.13 -23.02
C ILE A 294 -51.41 13.47 -23.25
N SER A 295 -50.66 14.56 -23.54
CA SER A 295 -51.23 15.89 -23.81
C SER A 295 -52.08 15.91 -25.09
N PHE A 296 -51.70 15.14 -26.08
CA PHE A 296 -52.49 14.96 -27.33
C PHE A 296 -53.81 14.24 -27.03
N LEU A 297 -53.80 13.20 -26.20
CA LEU A 297 -55.03 12.47 -25.82
C LEU A 297 -55.99 13.34 -24.99
N ASP A 298 -55.47 14.21 -24.13
CA ASP A 298 -56.29 15.08 -23.26
C ASP A 298 -56.87 16.29 -24.02
N ASN A 299 -56.10 16.90 -24.91
CA ASN A 299 -56.47 18.20 -25.53
C ASN A 299 -56.84 18.13 -26.99
N SER A 300 -56.74 16.96 -27.67
CA SER A 300 -56.95 16.78 -29.12
C SER A 300 -56.16 17.77 -30.02
N GLN A 301 -55.06 18.34 -29.52
CA GLN A 301 -54.20 19.25 -30.27
C GLN A 301 -52.96 18.51 -30.82
N PRO A 302 -52.53 18.81 -32.05
CA PRO A 302 -51.33 18.21 -32.59
C PRO A 302 -50.09 18.59 -31.79
N PRO A 303 -49.11 17.71 -31.58
CA PRO A 303 -47.91 17.98 -30.83
C PRO A 303 -47.09 19.13 -31.42
N ALA A 304 -46.50 19.96 -30.55
CA ALA A 304 -45.64 21.06 -30.95
C ALA A 304 -44.37 20.55 -31.60
N ASP A 305 -43.76 21.32 -32.51
CA ASP A 305 -42.62 21.02 -33.39
C ASP A 305 -41.29 20.68 -32.69
N SER A 306 -41.28 20.17 -31.44
CA SER A 306 -40.14 20.05 -30.56
C SER A 306 -39.47 18.65 -30.51
N ILE A 307 -39.91 17.69 -31.37
CA ILE A 307 -39.36 16.32 -31.35
C ILE A 307 -38.20 16.23 -32.33
N GLU A 308 -37.05 15.66 -31.88
CA GLU A 308 -35.90 15.38 -32.74
C GLU A 308 -36.27 14.42 -33.89
N GLU A 309 -35.63 14.57 -35.05
CA GLU A 309 -36.02 13.93 -36.33
C GLU A 309 -36.07 12.39 -36.33
N GLU A 310 -35.28 11.75 -35.46
CA GLU A 310 -35.13 10.30 -35.39
C GLU A 310 -36.28 9.62 -34.61
N ASP A 311 -36.78 10.27 -33.57
CA ASP A 311 -37.91 9.79 -32.75
C ASP A 311 -39.28 10.18 -33.37
N LYS A 312 -39.29 11.13 -34.33
CA LYS A 312 -40.49 11.61 -35.02
C LYS A 312 -41.26 10.50 -35.76
N ASN A 313 -40.57 9.56 -36.35
CA ASN A 313 -41.19 8.55 -37.19
C ASN A 313 -42.06 7.54 -36.43
N GLU A 314 -41.57 7.03 -35.29
CA GLU A 314 -42.31 6.06 -34.47
C GLU A 314 -43.44 6.73 -33.67
N LEU A 315 -43.17 7.88 -33.07
CA LEU A 315 -44.14 8.62 -32.29
C LEU A 315 -45.29 9.14 -33.18
N MET A 316 -44.95 9.73 -34.33
CA MET A 316 -45.95 10.18 -35.33
C MET A 316 -46.78 9.04 -35.88
N TYR A 317 -46.19 7.85 -36.07
CA TYR A 317 -46.94 6.65 -36.44
C TYR A 317 -47.97 6.27 -35.37
N ILE A 318 -47.60 6.28 -34.10
CA ILE A 318 -48.51 5.98 -32.99
C ILE A 318 -49.61 7.01 -32.89
N ILE A 319 -49.28 8.31 -32.97
CA ILE A 319 -50.26 9.42 -32.93
C ILE A 319 -51.24 9.31 -34.09
N ASN A 320 -50.76 9.12 -35.34
CA ASN A 320 -51.59 8.96 -36.51
C ASN A 320 -52.49 7.71 -36.42
N SER A 321 -52.00 6.62 -35.86
CA SER A 321 -52.80 5.42 -35.65
C SER A 321 -53.91 5.66 -34.64
N ILE A 322 -53.62 6.34 -33.53
CA ILE A 322 -54.62 6.71 -32.55
C ILE A 322 -55.64 7.65 -33.11
N GLN A 323 -55.22 8.69 -33.87
CA GLN A 323 -56.10 9.63 -34.56
C GLN A 323 -57.03 8.93 -35.55
N THR A 324 -56.53 8.00 -36.33
CA THR A 324 -57.31 7.21 -37.27
C THR A 324 -58.39 6.39 -36.54
N HIS A 325 -58.01 5.74 -35.41
CA HIS A 325 -58.96 4.98 -34.61
C HIS A 325 -60.04 5.85 -33.97
N ILE A 326 -59.69 7.06 -33.51
CA ILE A 326 -60.65 8.01 -32.95
C ILE A 326 -61.66 8.47 -34.06
N ASN A 327 -61.13 8.83 -35.23
CA ASN A 327 -61.95 9.25 -36.37
C ASN A 327 -62.88 8.12 -36.85
N ASP A 328 -62.39 6.88 -36.89
CA ASP A 328 -63.21 5.72 -37.27
C ASP A 328 -64.30 5.43 -36.26
N LYS A 329 -64.03 5.59 -34.92
CA LYS A 329 -65.06 5.48 -33.91
C LYS A 329 -66.12 6.57 -34.02
N THR A 330 -65.71 7.82 -34.32
CA THR A 330 -66.64 8.95 -34.46
C THR A 330 -67.56 8.73 -35.67
N LYS A 331 -67.03 8.36 -36.82
CA LYS A 331 -67.80 7.97 -38.04
C LYS A 331 -68.75 6.82 -37.76
N MET A 332 -68.31 5.82 -37.03
CA MET A 332 -69.13 4.64 -36.68
C MET A 332 -70.29 5.05 -35.76
N ALA A 333 -70.04 5.97 -34.79
CA ALA A 333 -71.08 6.52 -33.95
C ALA A 333 -72.12 7.33 -34.73
N GLU A 334 -71.73 8.17 -35.69
CA GLU A 334 -72.60 8.91 -36.60
C GLU A 334 -73.46 7.95 -37.47
N ILE A 335 -72.84 6.94 -38.07
CA ILE A 335 -73.55 5.92 -38.86
C ILE A 335 -74.58 5.16 -37.98
N LEU A 336 -74.19 4.84 -36.75
CA LEU A 336 -75.09 4.17 -35.81
C LEU A 336 -76.29 5.04 -35.43
N GLU A 337 -76.06 6.33 -35.19
CA GLU A 337 -77.12 7.28 -34.91
C GLU A 337 -78.09 7.42 -36.09
N GLU A 338 -77.55 7.55 -37.29
CA GLU A 338 -78.38 7.63 -38.53
C GLU A 338 -79.21 6.33 -38.72
N ARG A 339 -78.59 5.16 -38.55
CA ARG A 339 -79.31 3.89 -38.63
C ARG A 339 -80.38 3.78 -37.53
N MET A 340 -80.10 4.23 -36.33
CA MET A 340 -81.11 4.27 -35.28
C MET A 340 -82.28 5.17 -35.58
N LYS A 341 -82.03 6.37 -36.19
CA LYS A 341 -83.08 7.26 -36.68
C LYS A 341 -83.95 6.60 -37.76
N LEU A 342 -83.31 5.93 -38.72
CA LEU A 342 -84.02 5.19 -39.72
C LEU A 342 -84.84 4.02 -39.23
N LEU A 343 -84.30 3.26 -38.29
CA LEU A 343 -85.02 2.18 -37.57
C LEU A 343 -86.23 2.72 -36.82
N ARG A 344 -86.09 3.82 -36.07
CA ARG A 344 -87.21 4.47 -35.36
C ARG A 344 -88.29 4.94 -36.34
N LYS A 345 -87.88 5.50 -37.45
CA LYS A 345 -88.83 5.93 -38.47
C LYS A 345 -89.56 4.75 -39.09
N SER A 346 -88.87 3.71 -39.45
CA SER A 346 -89.44 2.48 -40.00
C SER A 346 -90.41 1.79 -39.02
N GLN A 347 -90.04 1.78 -37.68
CA GLN A 347 -90.99 1.27 -36.67
C GLN A 347 -92.25 2.15 -36.53
N TYR A 348 -92.03 3.46 -36.60
CA TYR A 348 -93.16 4.40 -36.53
C TYR A 348 -94.10 4.19 -37.76
N ASP A 349 -93.52 4.10 -38.97
CA ASP A 349 -94.31 3.86 -40.20
C ASP A 349 -95.04 2.53 -40.19
N MET A 350 -94.38 1.49 -39.62
CA MET A 350 -94.98 0.17 -39.39
C MET A 350 -96.14 0.21 -38.41
N LEU A 351 -96.00 0.93 -37.33
CA LEU A 351 -97.08 1.09 -36.32
C LEU A 351 -98.25 1.91 -36.95
N GLN A 352 -97.94 2.90 -37.77
CA GLN A 352 -98.95 3.72 -38.46
C GLN A 352 -99.71 2.88 -39.50
N THR A 353 -99.05 1.95 -40.20
CA THR A 353 -99.69 1.03 -41.15
C THR A 353 -100.53 -0.03 -40.46
N GLN A 354 -100.20 -0.45 -39.20
CA GLN A 354 -101.06 -1.38 -38.45
C GLN A 354 -102.39 -0.78 -37.99
N ILE A 355 -102.45 0.58 -37.89
CA ILE A 355 -103.72 1.21 -37.73
C ILE A 355 -104.41 1.37 -39.09
N ASN A 356 -105.22 0.35 -39.43
CA ASN A 356 -105.94 0.36 -40.70
C ASN A 356 -106.80 1.60 -40.82
N PRO A 357 -106.44 2.60 -41.65
CA PRO A 357 -107.21 3.91 -41.74
C PRO A 357 -108.66 3.70 -42.11
N HIS A 358 -108.89 2.65 -42.93
CA HIS A 358 -110.23 2.30 -43.39
C HIS A 358 -111.09 1.79 -42.20
N PHE A 359 -110.45 1.01 -41.30
CA PHE A 359 -111.16 0.54 -40.11
C PHE A 359 -111.51 1.70 -39.14
N LEU A 360 -110.64 2.65 -38.96
CA LEU A 360 -110.89 3.87 -38.17
C LEU A 360 -111.98 4.74 -38.78
N TYR A 361 -111.91 4.91 -40.10
CA TYR A 361 -112.93 5.64 -40.85
C TYR A 361 -114.31 5.01 -40.72
N ASN A 362 -114.40 3.76 -40.98
CA ASN A 362 -115.66 3.00 -40.89
C ASN A 362 -116.20 2.96 -39.40
N THR A 363 -115.31 2.90 -38.40
CA THR A 363 -115.74 2.93 -37.02
C THR A 363 -116.22 4.28 -36.62
N LEU A 364 -115.56 5.37 -37.04
CA LEU A 364 -116.01 6.71 -36.79
C LEU A 364 -117.33 7.07 -37.53
N GLU A 365 -117.48 6.56 -38.77
CA GLU A 365 -118.70 6.68 -39.52
C GLU A 365 -119.86 5.94 -38.87
N THR A 366 -119.59 4.74 -38.39
CA THR A 366 -120.60 3.94 -37.66
C THR A 366 -120.97 4.63 -36.30
N ILE A 367 -120.04 5.22 -35.57
CA ILE A 367 -120.35 6.01 -34.38
C ILE A 367 -121.16 7.27 -34.73
N ASN A 368 -120.84 7.96 -35.86
CA ASN A 368 -121.58 9.13 -36.28
C ASN A 368 -123.01 8.77 -36.71
N TRP A 369 -123.21 7.61 -37.32
CA TRP A 369 -124.57 7.10 -37.57
C TRP A 369 -125.36 6.73 -36.35
N MET A 370 -124.72 6.26 -35.28
CA MET A 370 -125.43 5.95 -34.03
C MET A 370 -125.74 7.17 -33.15
N ALA A 371 -125.16 8.33 -33.49
CA ALA A 371 -125.39 9.57 -32.71
C ALA A 371 -126.47 10.52 -33.25
N TYR A 372 -127.09 10.08 -34.38
CA TYR A 372 -128.29 10.68 -34.98
C TYR A 372 -129.49 9.77 -34.77
#